data_c8cdf6121e69075258d18dc54b6689b6
#
_entry.id   c8cdf6121e69075258d18dc54b6689b6
#
_cell.length_a   1.000
_cell.length_b   1.000
_cell.length_c   1.000
_cell.angle_alpha   90.00
_cell.angle_beta   90.00
_cell.angle_gamma   90.00
#
_symmetry.space_group_name_H-M   'P 1'
#
loop_
_entity.id
_entity.type
_entity.pdbx_description
1 polymer ?
#
loop_
_entity_poly.entity_id
_entity_poly.type
_entity_poly.pdbx_seq_one_letter_code
_entity_poly.pdbx_strand_id
1 'polypeptide(L)'
;MNIIISLSVVVGFIYLGLCTKNMLKERVLFFEELERFLNEFKVNVSFAQMGLSDFINNFNSKSSDLTILLNRFTNLTKNQNEEKGFSVIKSEEVDLVKEFLFSIGKTDATNQLQEIEVFKTKISSLLNSERKTYSKYAGLSVKLSLMLGVMVVILLL
;
A
#
# COMPACT_ATOMS: atom_id res chain seq x y z
N MET A 1 26.07 34.41 5.54
CA MET A 1 25.68 33.23 6.35
C MET A 1 24.19 32.95 6.22
N ASN A 2 23.36 33.98 6.15
CA ASN A 2 21.89 33.83 6.12
C ASN A 2 21.33 33.16 4.82
N ILE A 3 21.93 33.38 3.66
CA ILE A 3 21.45 32.83 2.36
C ILE A 3 21.54 31.31 2.31
N ILE A 4 22.63 30.74 2.84
CA ILE A 4 22.83 29.27 2.86
C ILE A 4 21.79 28.61 3.77
N ILE A 5 21.54 29.21 4.93
CA ILE A 5 20.53 28.73 5.88
C ILE A 5 19.13 28.79 5.25
N SER A 6 18.78 29.92 4.63
CA SER A 6 17.50 30.11 3.96
C SER A 6 17.30 29.11 2.83
N LEU A 7 18.31 28.83 2.02
CA LEU A 7 18.26 27.85 0.95
C LEU A 7 18.06 26.43 1.51
N SER A 8 18.75 26.07 2.59
CA SER A 8 18.62 24.77 3.24
C SER A 8 17.21 24.52 3.77
N VAL A 9 16.56 25.55 4.33
CA VAL A 9 15.18 25.47 4.83
C VAL A 9 14.21 25.19 3.68
N VAL A 10 14.31 25.92 2.56
CA VAL A 10 13.44 25.70 1.39
C VAL A 10 13.60 24.28 0.85
N VAL A 11 14.85 23.81 0.71
CA VAL A 11 15.12 22.43 0.24
C VAL A 11 14.51 21.40 1.18
N GLY A 12 14.59 21.59 2.51
CA GLY A 12 13.98 20.72 3.50
C GLY A 12 12.45 20.63 3.35
N PHE A 13 11.77 21.78 3.14
CA PHE A 13 10.31 21.76 2.91
C PHE A 13 9.92 21.11 1.60
N ILE A 14 10.68 21.31 0.51
CA ILE A 14 10.45 20.61 -0.77
C ILE A 14 10.58 19.10 -0.56
N TYR A 15 11.59 18.63 0.16
CA TYR A 15 11.79 17.23 0.47
C TYR A 15 10.58 16.63 1.22
N LEU A 16 10.04 17.32 2.24
CA LEU A 16 8.84 16.89 2.96
C LEU A 16 7.62 16.77 2.02
N GLY A 17 7.43 17.72 1.11
CA GLY A 17 6.36 17.65 0.11
C GLY A 17 6.49 16.44 -0.83
N LEU A 18 7.72 16.11 -1.24
CA LEU A 18 8.00 14.93 -2.07
C LEU A 18 7.80 13.63 -1.30
N CYS A 19 8.19 13.56 -0.03
CA CYS A 19 7.93 12.40 0.83
C CYS A 19 6.43 12.12 0.94
N THR A 20 5.61 13.15 1.21
CA THR A 20 4.15 13.01 1.28
C THR A 20 3.55 12.50 -0.03
N LYS A 21 4.01 13.05 -1.17
CA LYS A 21 3.59 12.58 -2.49
C LYS A 21 3.95 11.11 -2.72
N ASN A 22 5.16 10.70 -2.34
CA ASN A 22 5.60 9.31 -2.47
C ASN A 22 4.79 8.37 -1.59
N MET A 23 4.48 8.73 -0.34
CA MET A 23 3.61 7.95 0.53
C MET A 23 2.23 7.72 -0.09
N LEU A 24 1.61 8.75 -0.65
CA LEU A 24 0.31 8.62 -1.33
C LEU A 24 0.40 7.72 -2.57
N LYS A 25 1.51 7.78 -3.31
CA LYS A 25 1.76 6.90 -4.45
C LYS A 25 1.91 5.43 -4.03
N GLU A 26 2.68 5.17 -2.97
CA GLU A 26 2.87 3.81 -2.44
C GLU A 26 1.57 3.20 -1.92
N ARG A 27 0.66 4.01 -1.32
CA ARG A 27 -0.68 3.54 -0.94
C ARG A 27 -1.50 3.10 -2.15
N VAL A 28 -1.51 3.89 -3.21
CA VAL A 28 -2.20 3.50 -4.45
C VAL A 28 -1.60 2.21 -5.01
N LEU A 29 -0.26 2.12 -5.06
CA LEU A 29 0.44 0.94 -5.54
C LEU A 29 0.10 -0.31 -4.72
N PHE A 30 -0.02 -0.20 -3.40
CA PHE A 30 -0.42 -1.32 -2.54
C PHE A 30 -1.77 -1.89 -2.95
N PHE A 31 -2.79 -1.05 -3.12
CA PHE A 31 -4.13 -1.51 -3.50
C PHE A 31 -4.21 -1.99 -4.95
N GLU A 32 -3.44 -1.41 -5.88
CA GLU A 32 -3.32 -1.90 -7.27
C GLU A 32 -2.71 -3.31 -7.31
N GLU A 33 -1.64 -3.53 -6.57
CA GLU A 33 -1.00 -4.83 -6.49
C GLU A 33 -1.87 -5.88 -5.76
N LEU A 34 -2.63 -5.45 -4.75
CA LEU A 34 -3.59 -6.31 -4.06
C LEU A 34 -4.75 -6.70 -5.00
N GLU A 35 -5.28 -5.76 -5.79
CA GLU A 35 -6.30 -6.05 -6.81
C GLU A 35 -5.76 -7.02 -7.88
N ARG A 36 -4.50 -6.85 -8.30
CA ARG A 36 -3.82 -7.77 -9.22
C ARG A 36 -3.68 -9.16 -8.60
N PHE A 37 -3.24 -9.24 -7.34
CA PHE A 37 -3.16 -10.50 -6.59
C PHE A 37 -4.50 -11.24 -6.60
N LEU A 38 -5.60 -10.54 -6.29
CA LEU A 38 -6.95 -11.13 -6.25
C LEU A 38 -7.39 -11.63 -7.62
N ASN A 39 -7.10 -10.90 -8.70
CA ASN A 39 -7.42 -11.31 -10.07
C ASN A 39 -6.66 -12.57 -10.47
N GLU A 40 -5.35 -12.62 -10.22
CA GLU A 40 -4.51 -13.78 -10.54
C GLU A 40 -4.90 -14.98 -9.66
N PHE A 41 -5.18 -14.75 -8.36
CA PHE A 41 -5.62 -15.80 -7.45
C PHE A 41 -7.00 -16.38 -7.83
N LYS A 42 -7.93 -15.55 -8.27
CA LYS A 42 -9.23 -16.00 -8.81
C LYS A 42 -9.03 -16.98 -9.98
N VAL A 43 -8.13 -16.66 -10.91
CA VAL A 43 -7.79 -17.56 -12.03
C VAL A 43 -7.19 -18.86 -11.51
N ASN A 44 -6.27 -18.79 -10.55
CA ASN A 44 -5.68 -19.97 -9.93
C ASN A 44 -6.74 -20.91 -9.29
N VAL A 45 -7.69 -20.35 -8.52
CA VAL A 45 -8.78 -21.11 -7.89
C VAL A 45 -9.70 -21.73 -8.94
N SER A 46 -10.03 -20.97 -10.01
CA SER A 46 -10.91 -21.46 -11.09
C SER A 46 -10.35 -22.68 -11.82
N PHE A 47 -9.03 -22.80 -11.92
CA PHE A 47 -8.36 -23.91 -12.59
C PHE A 47 -7.73 -24.92 -11.63
N ALA A 48 -7.92 -24.75 -10.32
CA ALA A 48 -7.36 -25.60 -9.24
C ALA A 48 -5.84 -25.87 -9.42
N GLN A 49 -5.08 -24.82 -9.78
CA GLN A 49 -3.67 -24.97 -10.19
C GLN A 49 -2.73 -25.22 -9.01
N MET A 50 -2.84 -24.40 -7.95
CA MET A 50 -1.97 -24.52 -6.77
C MET A 50 -2.63 -23.99 -5.51
N GLY A 51 -2.15 -24.45 -4.34
CA GLY A 51 -2.60 -23.96 -3.03
C GLY A 51 -2.26 -22.49 -2.78
N LEU A 52 -2.96 -21.85 -1.83
CA LEU A 52 -2.77 -20.44 -1.49
C LEU A 52 -1.31 -20.11 -1.11
N SER A 53 -0.68 -20.95 -0.28
CA SER A 53 0.70 -20.71 0.15
C SER A 53 1.70 -20.77 -1.02
N ASP A 54 1.52 -21.71 -1.94
CA ASP A 54 2.37 -21.83 -3.12
C ASP A 54 2.13 -20.68 -4.09
N PHE A 55 0.88 -20.26 -4.25
CA PHE A 55 0.52 -19.09 -5.05
C PHE A 55 1.17 -17.81 -4.48
N ILE A 56 1.09 -17.57 -3.16
CA ILE A 56 1.71 -16.43 -2.52
C ILE A 56 3.23 -16.43 -2.72
N ASN A 57 3.90 -17.57 -2.57
CA ASN A 57 5.35 -17.68 -2.75
C ASN A 57 5.80 -17.38 -4.20
N ASN A 58 4.95 -17.62 -5.18
CA ASN A 58 5.22 -17.35 -6.60
C ASN A 58 4.77 -15.95 -7.04
N PHE A 59 3.96 -15.25 -6.24
CA PHE A 59 3.47 -13.91 -6.58
C PHE A 59 4.54 -12.85 -6.35
N ASN A 60 4.91 -12.13 -7.41
CA ASN A 60 5.88 -11.03 -7.33
C ASN A 60 5.16 -9.68 -7.29
N SER A 61 5.08 -9.07 -6.12
CA SER A 61 4.48 -7.74 -5.91
C SER A 61 5.51 -6.63 -6.08
N LYS A 62 5.07 -5.52 -6.70
CA LYS A 62 5.83 -4.26 -6.76
C LYS A 62 5.70 -3.43 -5.48
N SER A 63 4.68 -3.71 -4.65
CA SER A 63 4.50 -3.07 -3.35
C SER A 63 5.29 -3.79 -2.28
N SER A 64 6.17 -3.07 -1.59
CA SER A 64 6.96 -3.62 -0.47
C SER A 64 6.06 -4.04 0.70
N ASP A 65 5.05 -3.25 1.03
CA ASP A 65 4.13 -3.53 2.13
C ASP A 65 3.28 -4.77 1.85
N LEU A 66 2.82 -4.97 0.60
CA LEU A 66 2.10 -6.19 0.21
C LEU A 66 3.02 -7.42 0.29
N THR A 67 4.25 -7.30 -0.20
CA THR A 67 5.24 -8.38 -0.09
C THR A 67 5.49 -8.78 1.37
N ILE A 68 5.67 -7.80 2.26
CA ILE A 68 5.85 -8.04 3.70
C ILE A 68 4.62 -8.74 4.28
N LEU A 69 3.41 -8.30 3.93
CA LEU A 69 2.16 -8.85 4.43
C LEU A 69 1.97 -10.32 4.00
N LEU A 70 2.16 -10.60 2.71
CA LEU A 70 2.03 -11.95 2.17
C LEU A 70 3.09 -12.91 2.74
N ASN A 71 4.35 -12.45 2.86
CA ASN A 71 5.42 -13.25 3.48
C ASN A 71 5.13 -13.53 4.96
N ARG A 72 4.59 -12.58 5.70
CA ARG A 72 4.16 -12.81 7.09
C ARG A 72 3.07 -13.85 7.18
N PHE A 73 2.09 -13.80 6.28
CA PHE A 73 1.02 -14.80 6.26
C PHE A 73 1.59 -16.21 6.05
N THR A 74 2.51 -16.41 5.10
CA THR A 74 3.16 -17.71 4.88
C THR A 74 4.10 -18.11 6.02
N ASN A 75 4.76 -17.15 6.68
CA ASN A 75 5.65 -17.41 7.82
C ASN A 75 4.89 -17.66 9.13
N LEU A 76 3.72 -17.05 9.34
CA LEU A 76 2.83 -17.39 10.45
C LEU A 76 2.36 -18.84 10.37
N THR A 77 2.15 -19.37 9.17
CA THR A 77 1.89 -20.80 8.96
C THR A 77 3.14 -21.67 9.22
N LYS A 78 4.35 -21.09 9.29
CA LYS A 78 5.66 -21.74 9.52
C LYS A 78 6.33 -21.38 10.87
N ASN A 79 5.62 -20.70 11.79
CA ASN A 79 6.12 -20.30 13.14
C ASN A 79 7.37 -19.39 13.13
N GLN A 80 7.54 -18.50 12.18
CA GLN A 80 8.62 -17.50 12.15
C GLN A 80 8.06 -16.08 12.35
N ASN A 81 8.51 -15.41 13.42
CA ASN A 81 8.12 -14.02 13.71
C ASN A 81 9.16 -13.05 13.13
N GLU A 82 8.80 -12.28 12.11
CA GLU A 82 9.56 -11.11 11.68
C GLU A 82 8.74 -9.82 11.92
N GLU A 83 9.26 -8.94 12.78
CA GLU A 83 8.67 -7.62 13.08
C GLU A 83 9.24 -6.52 12.15
N LYS A 84 8.83 -6.47 10.89
CA LYS A 84 9.02 -5.26 10.08
C LYS A 84 7.72 -4.45 10.09
N GLY A 85 7.77 -3.16 10.46
CA GLY A 85 6.61 -2.27 10.36
C GLY A 85 6.16 -2.08 8.92
N PHE A 86 4.88 -1.79 8.73
CA PHE A 86 4.36 -1.36 7.43
C PHE A 86 4.66 0.13 7.23
N SER A 87 4.92 0.52 5.98
CA SER A 87 5.33 1.89 5.65
C SER A 87 4.13 2.81 5.42
N VAL A 88 3.11 2.33 4.71
CA VAL A 88 2.01 3.18 4.23
C VAL A 88 0.61 2.64 4.51
N ILE A 89 0.46 1.37 4.87
CA ILE A 89 -0.84 0.76 5.16
C ILE A 89 -1.23 0.90 6.63
N LYS A 90 -2.54 1.03 6.88
CA LYS A 90 -3.10 1.13 8.23
C LYS A 90 -3.29 -0.27 8.84
N SER A 91 -3.27 -0.36 10.18
CA SER A 91 -3.52 -1.62 10.89
C SER A 91 -4.85 -2.27 10.51
N GLU A 92 -5.90 -1.48 10.37
CA GLU A 92 -7.24 -1.96 9.95
C GLU A 92 -7.22 -2.60 8.55
N GLU A 93 -6.42 -2.06 7.62
CA GLU A 93 -6.26 -2.59 6.27
C GLU A 93 -5.46 -3.90 6.28
N VAL A 94 -4.45 -3.97 7.14
CA VAL A 94 -3.67 -5.20 7.38
C VAL A 94 -4.57 -6.31 7.91
N ASP A 95 -5.38 -6.01 8.93
CA ASP A 95 -6.28 -6.98 9.54
C ASP A 95 -7.35 -7.44 8.56
N LEU A 96 -7.88 -6.53 7.74
CA LEU A 96 -8.81 -6.84 6.67
C LEU A 96 -8.23 -7.86 5.67
N VAL A 97 -6.98 -7.66 5.22
CA VAL A 97 -6.34 -8.58 4.27
C VAL A 97 -6.01 -9.91 4.94
N LYS A 98 -5.56 -9.91 6.19
CA LYS A 98 -5.31 -11.14 6.95
C LYS A 98 -6.57 -11.96 7.12
N GLU A 99 -7.68 -11.34 7.55
CA GLU A 99 -8.97 -12.01 7.71
C GLU A 99 -9.40 -12.71 6.42
N PHE A 100 -9.29 -12.01 5.29
CA PHE A 100 -9.57 -12.58 3.98
C PHE A 100 -8.65 -13.77 3.65
N LEU A 101 -7.33 -13.65 3.84
CA LEU A 101 -6.40 -14.74 3.56
C LEU A 101 -6.65 -15.97 4.47
N PHE A 102 -7.11 -15.78 5.71
CA PHE A 102 -7.46 -16.87 6.61
C PHE A 102 -8.82 -17.51 6.28
N SER A 103 -9.77 -16.79 5.68
CA SER A 103 -11.07 -17.33 5.28
C SER A 103 -10.98 -18.22 4.05
N ILE A 104 -10.21 -17.79 3.07
CA ILE A 104 -10.12 -18.41 1.73
C ILE A 104 -9.63 -19.87 1.75
N GLY A 105 -8.85 -20.29 2.72
CA GLY A 105 -8.34 -21.67 2.79
C GLY A 105 -9.33 -22.70 3.38
N LYS A 106 -10.54 -22.27 3.78
CA LYS A 106 -11.47 -23.09 4.58
C LYS A 106 -12.73 -23.54 3.85
N THR A 107 -13.01 -22.96 2.68
CA THR A 107 -14.25 -23.19 1.92
C THR A 107 -13.99 -23.93 0.60
N ASP A 108 -15.03 -24.47 -0.01
CA ASP A 108 -14.99 -25.07 -1.33
C ASP A 108 -14.73 -24.03 -2.44
N ALA A 109 -14.30 -24.48 -3.61
CA ALA A 109 -13.87 -23.61 -4.71
C ALA A 109 -14.94 -22.58 -5.13
N THR A 110 -16.22 -22.95 -5.12
CA THR A 110 -17.31 -22.06 -5.52
C THR A 110 -17.49 -20.92 -4.53
N ASN A 111 -17.47 -21.22 -3.22
CA ASN A 111 -17.56 -20.23 -2.16
C ASN A 111 -16.30 -19.34 -2.13
N GLN A 112 -15.10 -19.91 -2.38
CA GLN A 112 -13.87 -19.14 -2.49
C GLN A 112 -13.96 -18.10 -3.62
N LEU A 113 -14.47 -18.46 -4.80
CA LEU A 113 -14.64 -17.51 -5.91
C LEU A 113 -15.60 -16.38 -5.55
N GLN A 114 -16.67 -16.67 -4.83
CA GLN A 114 -17.61 -15.65 -4.36
C GLN A 114 -16.96 -14.72 -3.33
N GLU A 115 -16.23 -15.26 -2.36
CA GLU A 115 -15.49 -14.47 -1.37
C GLU A 115 -14.45 -13.56 -2.01
N ILE A 116 -13.70 -14.05 -3.01
CA ILE A 116 -12.74 -13.25 -3.79
C ILE A 116 -13.46 -12.08 -4.48
N GLU A 117 -14.61 -12.28 -5.11
CA GLU A 117 -15.35 -11.22 -5.79
C GLU A 117 -15.87 -10.15 -4.81
N VAL A 118 -16.42 -10.57 -3.68
CA VAL A 118 -16.87 -9.63 -2.64
C VAL A 118 -15.69 -8.81 -2.11
N PHE A 119 -14.59 -9.48 -1.78
CA PHE A 119 -13.39 -8.79 -1.28
C PHE A 119 -12.78 -7.85 -2.32
N LYS A 120 -12.68 -8.30 -3.59
CA LYS A 120 -12.22 -7.49 -4.70
C LYS A 120 -13.05 -6.21 -4.88
N THR A 121 -14.37 -6.30 -4.77
CA THR A 121 -15.25 -5.12 -4.85
C THR A 121 -14.90 -4.10 -3.75
N LYS A 122 -14.62 -4.57 -2.54
CA LYS A 122 -14.18 -3.73 -1.41
C LYS A 122 -12.82 -3.09 -1.70
N ILE A 123 -11.85 -3.86 -2.19
CA ILE A 123 -10.51 -3.37 -2.54
C ILE A 123 -10.57 -2.35 -3.69
N SER A 124 -11.35 -2.61 -4.74
CA SER A 124 -11.55 -1.65 -5.84
C SER A 124 -12.16 -0.32 -5.37
N SER A 125 -13.07 -0.35 -4.39
CA SER A 125 -13.62 0.86 -3.77
C SER A 125 -12.54 1.64 -3.01
N LEU A 126 -11.70 0.96 -2.21
CA LEU A 126 -10.58 1.58 -1.51
C LEU A 126 -9.55 2.15 -2.48
N LEU A 127 -9.18 1.39 -3.51
CA LEU A 127 -8.27 1.85 -4.57
C LEU A 127 -8.76 3.12 -5.25
N ASN A 128 -10.06 3.19 -5.61
CA ASN A 128 -10.65 4.37 -6.20
C ASN A 128 -10.60 5.59 -5.27
N SER A 129 -10.82 5.37 -3.97
CA SER A 129 -10.68 6.41 -2.94
C SER A 129 -9.25 6.92 -2.83
N GLU A 130 -8.26 6.00 -2.79
CA GLU A 130 -6.84 6.35 -2.72
C GLU A 130 -6.34 7.06 -3.99
N ARG A 131 -6.79 6.63 -5.17
CA ARG A 131 -6.52 7.33 -6.44
C ARG A 131 -7.06 8.76 -6.45
N LYS A 132 -8.27 8.99 -5.93
CA LYS A 132 -8.84 10.33 -5.78
C LYS A 132 -8.02 11.17 -4.82
N THR A 133 -7.62 10.60 -3.69
CA THR A 133 -6.76 11.24 -2.69
C THR A 133 -5.41 11.60 -3.30
N TYR A 134 -4.77 10.68 -3.99
CA TYR A 134 -3.51 10.92 -4.68
C TYR A 134 -3.65 12.04 -5.73
N SER A 135 -4.64 11.98 -6.61
CA SER A 135 -4.83 13.00 -7.66
C SER A 135 -5.07 14.40 -7.09
N LYS A 136 -5.77 14.50 -5.95
CA LYS A 136 -6.08 15.76 -5.29
C LYS A 136 -4.89 16.32 -4.51
N TYR A 137 -4.18 15.48 -3.76
CA TYR A 137 -3.22 15.96 -2.76
C TYR A 137 -1.75 15.82 -3.18
N ALA A 138 -1.40 14.95 -4.13
CA ALA A 138 0.00 14.73 -4.52
C ALA A 138 0.68 15.98 -5.11
N GLY A 139 -0.03 16.75 -5.92
CA GLY A 139 0.47 18.04 -6.43
C GLY A 139 0.36 19.17 -5.42
N LEU A 140 -0.70 19.14 -4.60
CA LEU A 140 -0.96 20.17 -3.60
C LEU A 140 0.08 20.13 -2.46
N SER A 141 0.48 18.94 -2.01
CA SER A 141 1.46 18.77 -0.93
C SER A 141 2.81 19.43 -1.28
N VAL A 142 3.28 19.26 -2.50
CA VAL A 142 4.55 19.88 -2.95
C VAL A 142 4.42 21.41 -3.03
N LYS A 143 3.29 21.92 -3.57
CA LYS A 143 3.06 23.36 -3.66
C LYS A 143 2.95 24.01 -2.28
N LEU A 144 2.22 23.41 -1.36
CA LEU A 144 2.07 23.92 0.01
C LEU A 144 3.39 23.87 0.77
N SER A 145 4.16 22.80 0.63
CA SER A 145 5.48 22.71 1.26
C SER A 145 6.44 23.78 0.76
N LEU A 146 6.44 24.05 -0.55
CA LEU A 146 7.23 25.14 -1.13
C LEU A 146 6.80 26.52 -0.57
N MET A 147 5.48 26.78 -0.53
CA MET A 147 4.97 28.07 0.01
C MET A 147 5.34 28.25 1.48
N LEU A 148 5.23 27.18 2.29
CA LEU A 148 5.63 27.22 3.70
C LEU A 148 7.14 27.46 3.84
N GLY A 149 7.98 26.82 3.03
CA GLY A 149 9.41 27.04 3.03
C GLY A 149 9.78 28.49 2.73
N VAL A 150 9.15 29.10 1.72
CA VAL A 150 9.35 30.53 1.39
C VAL A 150 8.86 31.44 2.51
N MET A 151 7.68 31.15 3.11
CA MET A 151 7.15 31.94 4.24
C MET A 151 8.10 31.94 5.43
N VAL A 152 8.67 30.78 5.78
CA VAL A 152 9.63 30.66 6.88
C VAL A 152 10.90 31.49 6.58
N VAL A 153 11.39 31.48 5.34
CA VAL A 153 12.54 32.29 4.94
C VAL A 153 12.25 33.79 5.10
N ILE A 154 11.07 34.26 4.69
CA ILE A 154 10.68 35.67 4.85
C ILE A 154 10.62 36.07 6.34
N LEU A 155 10.19 35.19 7.22
CA LEU A 155 10.14 35.44 8.67
C LEU A 155 11.53 35.43 9.34
N LEU A 156 12.53 34.81 8.72
CA LEU A 156 13.91 34.73 9.23
C LEU A 156 14.82 35.84 8.69
N LEU A 157 14.38 36.57 7.67
CA LEU A 157 15.07 37.73 7.10
C LEU A 157 14.72 39.00 7.84
#